data_8584b8a20aee545b9f44d0777626639e
#
_entry.id   8584b8a20aee545b9f44d0777626639e
#
_cell.length_a   1.000
_cell.length_b   1.000
_cell.length_c   1.000
_cell.angle_alpha   90.00
_cell.angle_beta   90.00
_cell.angle_gamma   90.00
#
_symmetry.space_group_name_H-M   'P 1'
#
loop_
_entity.id
_entity.type
_entity.pdbx_description
1 polymer ?
#
loop_
_entity_poly.entity_id
_entity_poly.type
_entity_poly.pdbx_seq_one_letter_code
_entity_poly.pdbx_strand_id
1 'polypeptide(L)'
;DDGLMVSLVQGRIGQEDARTAGFVLDGFPRTIGQATAFDELTQARPVGFVVDLDVKREVVVGRLSSRRTCESCDAIYTATGKEPSPWKCANCGGTVVQRTDDSSAAINHRLDVYENQTAPLISYYGGRGSLHVVDGLGTPDEVFDRIKTVVETGLRR
;
A
#
# COMPACT_ATOMS: atom_id res chain seq x y z
N ASP A 1 -14.63 10.14 -3.08
CA ASP A 1 -15.29 10.78 -1.93
C ASP A 1 -14.82 10.10 -0.63
N ASP A 2 -14.16 10.88 0.24
CA ASP A 2 -13.55 10.40 1.50
C ASP A 2 -14.63 9.79 2.42
N GLY A 3 -15.83 10.37 2.49
CA GLY A 3 -16.92 9.86 3.32
C GLY A 3 -17.36 8.45 2.93
N LEU A 4 -17.41 8.14 1.63
CA LEU A 4 -17.73 6.79 1.15
C LEU A 4 -16.66 5.79 1.58
N MET A 5 -15.39 6.13 1.42
CA MET A 5 -14.28 5.26 1.82
C MET A 5 -14.27 4.98 3.32
N VAL A 6 -14.47 6.01 4.14
CA VAL A 6 -14.58 5.88 5.60
C VAL A 6 -15.75 4.97 5.97
N SER A 7 -16.91 5.12 5.34
CA SER A 7 -18.10 4.28 5.60
C SER A 7 -17.85 2.80 5.24
N LEU A 8 -17.18 2.51 4.12
CA LEU A 8 -16.82 1.16 3.72
C LEU A 8 -15.86 0.50 4.73
N VAL A 9 -14.82 1.25 5.14
CA VAL A 9 -13.87 0.77 6.15
C VAL A 9 -14.58 0.54 7.48
N GLN A 10 -15.43 1.45 7.92
CA GLN A 10 -16.24 1.31 9.13
C GLN A 10 -17.07 0.02 9.10
N GLY A 11 -17.78 -0.23 8.00
CA GLY A 11 -18.56 -1.45 7.83
C GLY A 11 -17.69 -2.72 7.91
N ARG A 12 -16.46 -2.69 7.37
CA ARG A 12 -15.55 -3.83 7.41
C ARG A 12 -14.94 -4.09 8.78
N ILE A 13 -14.43 -3.05 9.45
CA ILE A 13 -13.84 -3.22 10.79
C ILE A 13 -14.87 -3.51 11.87
N GLY A 14 -16.15 -3.23 11.61
CA GLY A 14 -17.27 -3.59 12.48
C GLY A 14 -17.63 -5.08 12.46
N GLN A 15 -17.14 -5.88 11.51
CA GLN A 15 -17.39 -7.32 11.43
C GLN A 15 -16.68 -8.08 12.55
N GLU A 16 -17.23 -9.22 12.94
CA GLU A 16 -16.79 -9.98 14.12
C GLU A 16 -15.31 -10.41 14.03
N ASP A 17 -14.87 -10.87 12.87
CA ASP A 17 -13.47 -11.26 12.64
C ASP A 17 -12.50 -10.11 12.85
N ALA A 18 -12.79 -8.93 12.32
CA ALA A 18 -11.96 -7.74 12.51
C ALA A 18 -12.01 -7.20 13.95
N ARG A 19 -13.15 -7.34 14.61
CA ARG A 19 -13.31 -6.94 16.01
C ARG A 19 -12.54 -7.83 16.98
N THR A 20 -12.46 -9.12 16.70
CA THR A 20 -11.83 -10.12 17.58
C THR A 20 -10.35 -10.33 17.28
N ALA A 21 -9.98 -10.48 16.00
CA ALA A 21 -8.60 -10.75 15.57
C ALA A 21 -7.79 -9.49 15.24
N GLY A 22 -8.46 -8.34 15.08
CA GLY A 22 -7.82 -7.11 14.60
C GLY A 22 -7.87 -6.99 13.08
N PHE A 23 -7.22 -5.96 12.56
CA PHE A 23 -7.21 -5.69 11.11
C PHE A 23 -5.90 -5.00 10.69
N VAL A 24 -5.58 -5.14 9.42
CA VAL A 24 -4.56 -4.39 8.72
C VAL A 24 -5.25 -3.68 7.56
N LEU A 25 -4.97 -2.39 7.39
CA LEU A 25 -5.45 -1.58 6.28
C LEU A 25 -4.29 -1.26 5.35
N ASP A 26 -4.45 -1.57 4.08
CA ASP A 26 -3.52 -1.20 3.02
C ASP A 26 -4.18 -0.21 2.07
N GLY A 27 -3.49 0.92 1.82
CA GLY A 27 -3.99 1.98 0.96
C GLY A 27 -5.13 2.82 1.55
N PHE A 28 -5.35 2.78 2.87
CA PHE A 28 -6.24 3.65 3.64
C PHE A 28 -5.66 3.87 5.05
N PRO A 29 -5.73 5.12 5.61
CA PRO A 29 -6.16 6.35 4.93
C PRO A 29 -5.16 6.86 3.89
N ARG A 30 -5.61 7.70 2.95
CA ARG A 30 -4.78 8.38 1.95
C ARG A 30 -4.83 9.91 2.06
N THR A 31 -5.67 10.45 2.93
CA THR A 31 -5.79 11.89 3.19
C THR A 31 -5.88 12.16 4.68
N ILE A 32 -5.54 13.38 5.10
CA ILE A 32 -5.72 13.81 6.50
C ILE A 32 -7.20 13.74 6.91
N GLY A 33 -8.12 14.08 6.00
CA GLY A 33 -9.57 13.99 6.26
C GLY A 33 -10.00 12.56 6.58
N GLN A 34 -9.54 11.58 5.80
CA GLN A 34 -9.79 10.16 6.08
C GLN A 34 -9.17 9.72 7.42
N ALA A 35 -7.93 10.14 7.71
CA ALA A 35 -7.25 9.78 8.95
C ALA A 35 -7.99 10.34 10.17
N THR A 36 -8.41 11.60 10.14
CA THR A 36 -9.15 12.23 11.23
C THR A 36 -10.49 11.53 11.47
N ALA A 37 -11.26 11.29 10.42
CA ALA A 37 -12.52 10.56 10.53
C ALA A 37 -12.32 9.12 11.03
N PHE A 38 -11.25 8.45 10.59
CA PHE A 38 -10.92 7.11 11.04
C PHE A 38 -10.52 7.07 12.53
N ASP A 39 -9.74 8.04 13.00
CA ASP A 39 -9.38 8.16 14.41
C ASP A 39 -10.62 8.39 15.29
N GLU A 40 -11.59 9.16 14.81
CA GLU A 40 -12.88 9.32 15.51
C GLU A 40 -13.66 8.01 15.63
N LEU A 41 -13.69 7.21 14.56
CA LEU A 41 -14.34 5.90 14.55
C LEU A 41 -13.64 4.88 15.46
N THR A 42 -12.34 5.00 15.63
CA THR A 42 -11.52 4.05 16.36
C THR A 42 -11.14 4.52 17.77
N GLN A 43 -11.75 5.56 18.31
CA GLN A 43 -11.42 6.13 19.63
C GLN A 43 -11.35 5.08 20.75
N ALA A 44 -12.26 4.10 20.75
CA ALA A 44 -12.28 3.02 21.74
C ALA A 44 -11.13 2.01 21.54
N ARG A 45 -10.57 1.93 20.37
CA ARG A 45 -9.42 1.07 19.99
C ARG A 45 -8.56 1.82 18.98
N PRO A 46 -7.74 2.75 19.44
CA PRO A 46 -6.93 3.60 18.55
C PRO A 46 -6.00 2.79 17.65
N VAL A 47 -5.66 3.36 16.49
CA VAL A 47 -4.64 2.80 15.61
C VAL A 47 -3.32 2.74 16.38
N GLY A 48 -2.90 1.55 16.73
CA GLY A 48 -1.68 1.33 17.50
C GLY A 48 -0.41 1.34 16.65
N PHE A 49 -0.55 1.08 15.35
CA PHE A 49 0.59 0.83 14.48
C PHE A 49 0.35 1.37 13.08
N VAL A 50 1.27 2.20 12.61
CA VAL A 50 1.30 2.71 11.24
C VAL A 50 2.68 2.45 10.67
N VAL A 51 2.75 1.74 9.56
CA VAL A 51 4.01 1.47 8.86
C VAL A 51 4.07 2.33 7.61
N ASP A 52 5.09 3.16 7.51
CA ASP A 52 5.46 3.87 6.29
C ASP A 52 6.60 3.12 5.59
N LEU A 53 6.37 2.68 4.37
CA LEU A 53 7.40 2.06 3.54
C LEU A 53 8.15 3.15 2.77
N ASP A 54 9.28 3.56 3.28
CA ASP A 54 10.13 4.58 2.64
C ASP A 54 10.81 4.00 1.39
N VAL A 55 10.46 4.56 0.23
CA VAL A 55 11.04 4.19 -1.06
C VAL A 55 11.22 5.44 -1.91
N LYS A 56 12.43 5.67 -2.40
CA LYS A 56 12.72 6.80 -3.27
C LYS A 56 11.85 6.80 -4.52
N ARG A 57 11.39 7.99 -4.95
CA ARG A 57 10.53 8.21 -6.11
C ARG A 57 11.04 7.48 -7.36
N GLU A 58 12.35 7.56 -7.64
CA GLU A 58 12.97 6.96 -8.83
C GLU A 58 12.82 5.43 -8.83
N VAL A 59 12.93 4.80 -7.66
CA VAL A 59 12.75 3.35 -7.51
C VAL A 59 11.30 2.96 -7.74
N VAL A 60 10.35 3.74 -7.21
CA VAL A 60 8.91 3.52 -7.43
C VAL A 60 8.58 3.64 -8.91
N VAL A 61 9.07 4.69 -9.59
CA VAL A 61 8.90 4.87 -11.04
C VAL A 61 9.46 3.67 -11.80
N GLY A 62 10.68 3.23 -11.48
CA GLY A 62 11.30 2.06 -12.11
C GLY A 62 10.47 0.78 -11.92
N ARG A 63 9.99 0.52 -10.71
CA ARG A 63 9.16 -0.66 -10.40
C ARG A 63 7.82 -0.63 -11.16
N LEU A 64 7.12 0.50 -11.16
CA LEU A 64 5.81 0.62 -11.81
C LEU A 64 5.92 0.59 -13.34
N SER A 65 6.91 1.24 -13.93
CA SER A 65 7.10 1.26 -15.39
C SER A 65 7.47 -0.12 -15.95
N SER A 66 8.18 -0.95 -15.16
CA SER A 66 8.52 -2.31 -15.54
C SER A 66 7.46 -3.35 -15.17
N ARG A 67 6.44 -2.99 -14.38
CA ARG A 67 5.39 -3.91 -13.96
C ARG A 67 4.56 -4.37 -15.15
N ARG A 68 4.24 -5.66 -15.16
CA ARG A 68 3.30 -6.30 -16.08
C ARG A 68 2.35 -7.18 -15.30
N THR A 69 1.16 -7.37 -15.82
CA THR A 69 0.12 -8.16 -15.16
C THR A 69 -0.54 -9.10 -16.17
N CYS A 70 -0.82 -10.31 -15.73
CA CYS A 70 -1.61 -11.24 -16.53
C CYS A 70 -3.09 -10.82 -16.50
N GLU A 71 -3.71 -10.69 -17.66
CA GLU A 71 -5.15 -10.32 -17.80
C GLU A 71 -6.11 -11.38 -17.25
N SER A 72 -5.65 -12.64 -17.10
CA SER A 72 -6.52 -13.76 -16.70
C SER A 72 -6.41 -14.16 -15.24
N CYS A 73 -5.26 -13.97 -14.59
CA CYS A 73 -5.02 -14.43 -13.21
C CYS A 73 -4.29 -13.42 -12.33
N ASP A 74 -4.13 -12.18 -12.80
CA ASP A 74 -3.49 -11.06 -12.09
C ASP A 74 -2.05 -11.31 -11.63
N ALA A 75 -1.40 -12.39 -12.09
CA ALA A 75 0.00 -12.66 -11.76
C ALA A 75 0.88 -11.48 -12.22
N ILE A 76 1.75 -11.03 -11.31
CA ILE A 76 2.62 -9.87 -11.52
C ILE A 76 3.99 -10.33 -12.03
N TYR A 77 4.51 -9.60 -13.01
CA TYR A 77 5.81 -9.79 -13.64
C TYR A 77 6.58 -8.47 -13.69
N THR A 78 7.89 -8.57 -13.79
CA THR A 78 8.79 -7.41 -14.04
C THR A 78 9.39 -7.54 -15.43
N ALA A 79 9.15 -6.56 -16.29
CA ALA A 79 9.72 -6.52 -17.63
C ALA A 79 11.21 -6.14 -17.59
N THR A 80 12.04 -6.89 -18.32
CA THR A 80 13.47 -6.65 -18.49
C THR A 80 13.82 -6.11 -19.87
N GLY A 81 12.81 -6.03 -20.78
CA GLY A 81 12.96 -5.63 -22.18
C GLY A 81 13.38 -6.76 -23.09
N LYS A 82 13.38 -8.01 -22.60
CA LYS A 82 13.77 -9.21 -23.35
C LYS A 82 12.63 -10.24 -23.44
N GLU A 83 11.42 -9.84 -23.08
CA GLU A 83 10.27 -10.72 -23.06
C GLU A 83 9.82 -11.11 -24.47
N PRO A 84 9.26 -12.32 -24.65
CA PRO A 84 8.70 -12.75 -25.93
C PRO A 84 7.45 -11.93 -26.27
N SER A 85 7.17 -11.80 -27.57
CA SER A 85 5.92 -11.16 -28.04
C SER A 85 5.14 -12.16 -28.91
N PRO A 86 3.94 -12.58 -28.47
CA PRO A 86 3.20 -12.18 -27.25
C PRO A 86 3.77 -12.84 -25.99
N TRP A 87 3.76 -12.08 -24.87
CA TRP A 87 4.16 -12.61 -23.58
C TRP A 87 3.02 -13.41 -22.95
N LYS A 88 3.30 -14.67 -22.64
CA LYS A 88 2.34 -15.60 -22.02
C LYS A 88 2.66 -15.79 -20.54
N CYS A 89 1.58 -15.79 -19.75
CA CYS A 89 1.68 -16.03 -18.30
C CYS A 89 2.15 -17.44 -18.01
N ALA A 90 3.16 -17.58 -17.17
CA ALA A 90 3.68 -18.89 -16.74
C ALA A 90 2.67 -19.69 -15.90
N ASN A 91 1.75 -19.01 -15.21
CA ASN A 91 0.80 -19.67 -14.31
C ASN A 91 -0.45 -20.19 -15.06
N CYS A 92 -0.96 -19.46 -16.07
CA CYS A 92 -2.25 -19.79 -16.68
C CYS A 92 -2.26 -19.70 -18.21
N GLY A 93 -1.14 -19.31 -18.85
CA GLY A 93 -1.06 -19.14 -20.30
C GLY A 93 -1.77 -17.88 -20.85
N GLY A 94 -2.41 -17.08 -20.00
CA GLY A 94 -3.06 -15.82 -20.37
C GLY A 94 -2.07 -14.78 -20.90
N THR A 95 -2.55 -13.67 -21.43
CA THR A 95 -1.70 -12.60 -21.96
C THR A 95 -1.16 -11.72 -20.82
N VAL A 96 0.12 -11.42 -20.88
CA VAL A 96 0.79 -10.50 -19.92
C VAL A 96 0.92 -9.13 -20.60
N VAL A 97 0.39 -8.10 -19.94
CA VAL A 97 0.30 -6.74 -20.47
C VAL A 97 0.80 -5.71 -19.48
N GLN A 98 1.09 -4.51 -19.95
CA GLN A 98 1.26 -3.34 -19.09
C GLN A 98 -0.12 -2.81 -18.72
N ARG A 99 -0.31 -2.47 -17.44
CA ARG A 99 -1.56 -1.83 -17.00
C ARG A 99 -1.67 -0.42 -17.58
N THR A 100 -2.87 0.05 -17.81
CA THR A 100 -3.12 1.39 -18.34
C THR A 100 -2.67 2.49 -17.37
N ASP A 101 -2.73 2.22 -16.06
CA ASP A 101 -2.29 3.11 -14.98
C ASP A 101 -0.77 3.04 -14.68
N ASP A 102 -0.01 2.25 -15.44
CA ASP A 102 1.46 2.16 -15.38
C ASP A 102 2.17 2.88 -16.56
N SER A 103 1.46 3.75 -17.28
CA SER A 103 2.10 4.69 -18.21
C SER A 103 2.90 5.74 -17.44
N SER A 104 3.97 6.29 -18.04
CA SER A 104 4.81 7.29 -17.38
C SER A 104 4.02 8.51 -16.87
N ALA A 105 3.02 8.96 -17.65
CA ALA A 105 2.15 10.06 -17.24
C ALA A 105 1.29 9.68 -16.02
N ALA A 106 0.67 8.49 -16.03
CA ALA A 106 -0.14 8.01 -14.92
C ALA A 106 0.67 7.78 -13.65
N ILE A 107 1.88 7.21 -13.78
CA ILE A 107 2.80 7.02 -12.65
C ILE A 107 3.15 8.36 -12.01
N ASN A 108 3.57 9.34 -12.81
CA ASN A 108 3.94 10.66 -12.26
C ASN A 108 2.75 11.33 -11.58
N HIS A 109 1.56 11.31 -12.21
CA HIS A 109 0.36 11.85 -11.60
C HIS A 109 0.03 11.19 -10.25
N ARG A 110 0.13 9.86 -10.16
CA ARG A 110 -0.10 9.13 -8.89
C ARG A 110 0.91 9.51 -7.81
N LEU A 111 2.17 9.72 -8.16
CA LEU A 111 3.19 10.16 -7.22
C LEU A 111 2.97 11.60 -6.76
N ASP A 112 2.56 12.49 -7.65
CA ASP A 112 2.20 13.87 -7.29
C ASP A 112 0.98 13.90 -6.34
N VAL A 113 -0.02 13.06 -6.59
CA VAL A 113 -1.16 12.89 -5.67
C VAL A 113 -0.71 12.35 -4.32
N TYR A 114 0.18 11.35 -4.29
CA TYR A 114 0.76 10.83 -3.06
C TYR A 114 1.48 11.93 -2.26
N GLU A 115 2.36 12.67 -2.88
CA GLU A 115 3.12 13.74 -2.22
C GLU A 115 2.23 14.83 -1.64
N ASN A 116 1.15 15.18 -2.34
CA ASN A 116 0.24 16.25 -1.91
C ASN A 116 -0.81 15.81 -0.89
N GLN A 117 -1.28 14.57 -0.94
CA GLN A 117 -2.41 14.10 -0.14
C GLN A 117 -2.04 13.06 0.92
N THR A 118 -1.11 12.15 0.61
CA THR A 118 -0.80 11.00 1.46
C THR A 118 0.46 11.21 2.30
N ALA A 119 1.52 11.80 1.76
CA ALA A 119 2.74 12.08 2.50
C ALA A 119 2.53 12.92 3.78
N PRO A 120 1.57 13.85 3.85
CA PRO A 120 1.25 14.54 5.11
C PRO A 120 0.83 13.63 6.27
N LEU A 121 0.37 12.41 6.00
CA LEU A 121 0.05 11.40 7.01
C LEU A 121 1.27 10.98 7.84
N ILE A 122 2.47 11.05 7.27
CA ILE A 122 3.73 10.77 7.95
C ILE A 122 3.87 11.69 9.17
N SER A 123 3.68 12.99 8.98
CA SER A 123 3.72 13.96 10.09
C SER A 123 2.53 13.78 11.05
N TYR A 124 1.35 13.48 10.51
CA TYR A 124 0.13 13.27 11.31
C TYR A 124 0.27 12.11 12.30
N TYR A 125 0.73 10.94 11.85
CA TYR A 125 0.92 9.77 12.70
C TYR A 125 2.25 9.80 13.47
N GLY A 126 3.27 10.46 12.94
CA GLY A 126 4.53 10.72 13.63
C GLY A 126 4.35 11.53 14.92
N GLY A 127 3.53 12.58 14.86
CA GLY A 127 3.18 13.38 16.04
C GLY A 127 2.39 12.63 17.11
N ARG A 128 1.81 11.47 16.78
CA ARG A 128 1.08 10.58 17.71
C ARG A 128 1.92 9.43 18.25
N GLY A 129 3.13 9.27 17.76
CA GLY A 129 4.04 8.19 18.18
C GLY A 129 3.65 6.79 17.67
N SER A 130 2.68 6.68 16.75
CA SER A 130 2.25 5.42 16.17
C SER A 130 2.95 5.07 14.85
N LEU A 131 3.72 6.00 14.26
CA LEU A 131 4.41 5.82 12.99
C LEU A 131 5.73 5.07 13.14
N HIS A 132 5.92 4.09 12.28
CA HIS A 132 7.17 3.35 12.11
C HIS A 132 7.60 3.39 10.65
N VAL A 133 8.76 3.98 10.39
CA VAL A 133 9.33 4.03 9.03
C VAL A 133 10.15 2.78 8.78
N VAL A 134 9.88 2.10 7.66
CA VAL A 134 10.57 0.88 7.24
C VAL A 134 11.14 1.10 5.84
N ASP A 135 12.42 0.76 5.66
CA ASP A 135 13.04 0.77 4.34
C ASP A 135 12.35 -0.25 3.41
N GLY A 136 11.70 0.25 2.37
CA GLY A 136 10.99 -0.54 1.36
C GLY A 136 11.86 -1.02 0.19
N LEU A 137 13.20 -0.90 0.30
CA LEU A 137 14.14 -1.43 -0.70
C LEU A 137 14.43 -2.91 -0.46
N GLY A 138 14.68 -3.65 -1.54
CA GLY A 138 14.99 -5.08 -1.51
C GLY A 138 13.88 -5.94 -2.08
N THR A 139 13.99 -7.23 -1.81
CA THR A 139 12.99 -8.24 -2.18
C THR A 139 11.75 -8.15 -1.27
N PRO A 140 10.60 -8.69 -1.70
CA PRO A 140 9.41 -8.75 -0.86
C PRO A 140 9.65 -9.41 0.50
N ASP A 141 10.45 -10.48 0.55
CA ASP A 141 10.76 -11.22 1.78
C ASP A 141 11.60 -10.37 2.75
N GLU A 142 12.62 -9.66 2.23
CA GLU A 142 13.44 -8.74 3.05
C GLU A 142 12.61 -7.60 3.64
N VAL A 143 11.71 -7.02 2.85
CA VAL A 143 10.81 -5.96 3.33
C VAL A 143 9.82 -6.52 4.35
N PHE A 144 9.26 -7.70 4.10
CA PHE A 144 8.37 -8.39 5.03
C PHE A 144 9.05 -8.64 6.39
N ASP A 145 10.28 -9.14 6.39
CA ASP A 145 11.03 -9.40 7.64
C ASP A 145 11.29 -8.12 8.45
N ARG A 146 11.55 -7.00 7.77
CA ARG A 146 11.67 -5.68 8.43
C ARG A 146 10.35 -5.25 9.07
N ILE A 147 9.23 -5.33 8.31
CA ILE A 147 7.90 -5.01 8.83
C ILE A 147 7.59 -5.88 10.03
N LYS A 148 7.78 -7.20 9.91
CA LYS A 148 7.54 -8.16 10.98
C LYS A 148 8.33 -7.81 12.24
N THR A 149 9.62 -7.51 12.11
CA THR A 149 10.49 -7.12 13.24
C THR A 149 9.96 -5.87 13.95
N VAL A 150 9.54 -4.87 13.19
CA VAL A 150 9.02 -3.61 13.72
C VAL A 150 7.69 -3.85 14.44
N VAL A 151 6.78 -4.62 13.85
CA VAL A 151 5.47 -4.96 14.46
C VAL A 151 5.65 -5.78 15.74
N GLU A 152 6.46 -6.84 15.72
CA GLU A 152 6.72 -7.68 16.90
C GLU A 152 7.37 -6.91 18.04
N THR A 153 8.26 -5.96 17.73
CA THR A 153 8.92 -5.11 18.74
C THR A 153 7.93 -4.08 19.31
N GLY A 154 7.06 -3.52 18.48
CA GLY A 154 6.08 -2.53 18.90
C GLY A 154 4.93 -3.10 19.74
N LEU A 155 4.49 -4.32 19.45
CA LEU A 155 3.43 -5.01 20.21
C LEU A 155 3.87 -5.49 21.60
N ARG A 156 5.18 -5.51 21.89
CA ARG A 156 5.72 -5.91 23.20
C ARG A 156 5.86 -4.74 24.19
N ARG A 157 5.55 -3.52 23.77
CA ARG A 157 5.56 -2.31 24.59
C ARG A 157 4.17 -1.98 25.10
#